data_00e0704146f50562ca56a3b3f2267b51
#
_entry.id   00e0704146f50562ca56a3b3f2267b51
#
_cell.length_a   1.000
_cell.length_b   1.000
_cell.length_c   1.000
_cell.angle_alpha   90.00
_cell.angle_beta   90.00
_cell.angle_gamma   90.00
#
_symmetry.space_group_name_H-M   'P 1'
#
loop_
_entity.id
_entity.type
_entity.pdbx_description
1 polymer ?
#
loop_
_entity_poly.entity_id
_entity_poly.type
_entity_poly.pdbx_seq_one_letter_code
_entity_poly.pdbx_strand_id
1 'polypeptide(L)'
;EVEKASGYAYEVVKFMEYPPYMEKGTKKVEDLNKGHTIEFKNVSFSYPNTGVKVLDNVSITLHSGEKLSVVGLNGAGKTTFIKLLCRLYDTDSGEILLDGVNIKSYDYDDYMKLFAVVFQDFRLLAFSVDENVLLGKEEPPEVVDSLLEKVGLDEKVKSLPNGRGTMMFKMFDKEGVELSGGEQQKLAIARALYKDAPVVILDEPTAALDPVAEYEIYKQFD
;
A
#
# COMPACT_ATOMS: atom_id res chain seq x y z
N GLU A 1 -15.53 31.45 25.47
CA GLU A 1 -15.26 30.00 25.23
C GLU A 1 -16.17 29.44 24.13
N VAL A 2 -17.46 29.76 24.11
CA VAL A 2 -18.42 29.30 23.06
C VAL A 2 -18.02 29.80 21.68
N GLU A 3 -17.58 31.06 21.55
CA GLU A 3 -17.10 31.61 20.26
C GLU A 3 -15.85 30.89 19.73
N LYS A 4 -14.90 30.54 20.61
CA LYS A 4 -13.71 29.76 20.22
C LYS A 4 -14.09 28.34 19.79
N ALA A 5 -14.98 27.67 20.52
CA ALA A 5 -15.47 26.36 20.18
C ALA A 5 -16.24 26.37 18.84
N SER A 6 -17.03 27.40 18.57
CA SER A 6 -17.71 27.61 17.29
C SER A 6 -16.72 27.79 16.12
N GLY A 7 -15.63 28.55 16.36
CA GLY A 7 -14.56 28.73 15.36
C GLY A 7 -13.87 27.41 15.00
N TYR A 8 -13.52 26.57 15.97
CA TYR A 8 -12.93 25.25 15.69
C TYR A 8 -13.89 24.31 14.97
N ALA A 9 -15.18 24.30 15.38
CA ALA A 9 -16.19 23.50 14.71
C ALA A 9 -16.36 23.92 13.23
N TYR A 10 -16.35 25.22 12.95
CA TYR A 10 -16.42 25.75 11.59
C TYR A 10 -15.25 25.28 10.72
N GLU A 11 -14.01 25.33 11.21
CA GLU A 11 -12.84 24.86 10.47
C GLU A 11 -12.90 23.34 10.18
N VAL A 12 -13.40 22.56 11.15
CA VAL A 12 -13.59 21.11 10.96
C VAL A 12 -14.65 20.84 9.90
N VAL A 13 -15.79 21.52 9.95
CA VAL A 13 -16.86 21.39 8.94
C VAL A 13 -16.33 21.79 7.56
N LYS A 14 -15.64 22.92 7.45
CA LYS A 14 -15.03 23.37 6.20
C LYS A 14 -14.02 22.36 5.65
N PHE A 15 -13.23 21.73 6.52
CA PHE A 15 -12.32 20.66 6.09
C PHE A 15 -13.08 19.43 5.56
N MET A 16 -14.16 19.03 6.23
CA MET A 16 -15.00 17.89 5.79
C MET A 16 -15.75 18.17 4.49
N GLU A 17 -16.05 19.43 4.19
CA GLU A 17 -16.70 19.85 2.95
C GLU A 17 -15.72 20.05 1.79
N TYR A 18 -14.41 19.91 2.04
CA TYR A 18 -13.40 20.07 0.98
C TYR A 18 -13.62 18.99 -0.11
N PRO A 19 -13.79 19.41 -1.36
CA PRO A 19 -14.05 18.45 -2.44
C PRO A 19 -12.84 17.53 -2.62
N PRO A 20 -13.06 16.25 -2.91
CA PRO A 20 -11.95 15.34 -3.22
C PRO A 20 -11.18 15.86 -4.44
N TYR A 21 -9.87 15.80 -4.38
CA TYR A 21 -8.98 16.25 -5.46
C TYR A 21 -9.19 15.46 -6.77
N MET A 22 -9.57 14.18 -6.65
CA MET A 22 -9.82 13.31 -7.79
C MET A 22 -11.31 13.01 -7.94
N GLU A 23 -11.78 12.99 -9.20
CA GLU A 23 -13.12 12.56 -9.51
C GLU A 23 -13.35 11.10 -9.14
N LYS A 24 -14.48 10.80 -8.53
CA LYS A 24 -14.88 9.44 -8.19
C LYS A 24 -15.57 8.79 -9.38
N GLY A 25 -14.97 7.71 -9.88
CA GLY A 25 -15.68 6.81 -10.79
C GLY A 25 -16.75 6.00 -10.05
N THR A 26 -17.62 5.36 -10.82
CA THR A 26 -18.74 4.57 -10.28
C THR A 26 -18.74 3.12 -10.75
N LYS A 27 -17.89 2.79 -11.74
CA LYS A 27 -17.81 1.44 -12.28
C LYS A 27 -17.20 0.50 -11.24
N LYS A 28 -17.81 -0.66 -11.04
CA LYS A 28 -17.26 -1.72 -10.20
C LYS A 28 -16.30 -2.61 -10.97
N VAL A 29 -15.34 -3.18 -10.27
CA VAL A 29 -14.51 -4.26 -10.82
C VAL A 29 -15.35 -5.54 -10.80
N GLU A 30 -15.62 -6.12 -11.98
CA GLU A 30 -16.61 -7.20 -12.10
C GLU A 30 -16.19 -8.50 -11.44
N ASP A 31 -14.90 -8.83 -11.48
CA ASP A 31 -14.35 -10.05 -10.87
C ASP A 31 -12.89 -9.79 -10.50
N LEU A 32 -12.60 -9.76 -9.21
CA LEU A 32 -11.25 -9.53 -8.72
C LEU A 32 -10.27 -10.66 -9.04
N ASN A 33 -10.79 -11.89 -9.24
CA ASN A 33 -9.98 -13.09 -9.41
C ASN A 33 -9.76 -13.49 -10.89
N LYS A 34 -10.44 -12.81 -11.83
CA LYS A 34 -10.12 -13.02 -13.24
C LYS A 34 -8.78 -12.39 -13.58
N GLY A 35 -8.08 -12.94 -14.54
CA GLY A 35 -6.87 -12.34 -15.07
C GLY A 35 -7.14 -10.94 -15.64
N HIS A 36 -6.56 -9.90 -15.01
CA HIS A 36 -6.70 -8.52 -15.46
C HIS A 36 -5.52 -8.08 -16.32
N THR A 37 -5.77 -7.18 -17.25
CA THR A 37 -4.73 -6.48 -18.02
C THR A 37 -4.73 -5.00 -17.65
N ILE A 38 -3.56 -4.48 -17.30
CA ILE A 38 -3.37 -3.07 -17.00
C ILE A 38 -2.48 -2.46 -18.08
N GLU A 39 -2.94 -1.38 -18.71
CA GLU A 39 -2.22 -0.71 -19.79
C GLU A 39 -1.94 0.75 -19.44
N PHE A 40 -0.69 1.16 -19.54
CA PHE A 40 -0.29 2.56 -19.59
C PHE A 40 -0.17 2.95 -21.08
N LYS A 41 -0.86 4.00 -21.50
CA LYS A 41 -0.84 4.50 -22.89
C LYS A 41 -0.36 5.94 -22.92
N ASN A 42 0.87 6.15 -23.38
CA ASN A 42 1.52 7.46 -23.53
C ASN A 42 1.43 8.33 -22.27
N VAL A 43 1.60 7.71 -21.09
CA VAL A 43 1.43 8.35 -19.78
C VAL A 43 2.57 9.31 -19.51
N SER A 44 2.25 10.57 -19.25
CA SER A 44 3.18 11.57 -18.71
C SER A 44 2.64 12.13 -17.39
N PHE A 45 3.56 12.45 -16.49
CA PHE A 45 3.22 12.95 -15.16
C PHE A 45 4.30 13.83 -14.56
N SER A 46 3.87 14.90 -13.91
CA SER A 46 4.66 15.81 -13.09
C SER A 46 3.98 15.99 -11.74
N TYR A 47 4.74 16.03 -10.64
CA TYR A 47 4.12 16.37 -9.36
C TYR A 47 3.64 17.82 -9.34
N PRO A 48 2.51 18.11 -8.66
CA PRO A 48 1.99 19.47 -8.55
C PRO A 48 3.09 20.44 -8.10
N ASN A 49 3.12 21.62 -8.72
CA ASN A 49 4.04 22.72 -8.41
C ASN A 49 5.54 22.47 -8.65
N THR A 50 5.94 21.35 -9.26
CA THR A 50 7.37 21.08 -9.53
C THR A 50 7.81 21.49 -10.93
N GLY A 51 6.90 21.46 -11.91
CA GLY A 51 7.22 21.70 -13.33
C GLY A 51 8.19 20.67 -13.95
N VAL A 52 8.58 19.65 -13.19
CA VAL A 52 9.52 18.60 -13.65
C VAL A 52 8.71 17.37 -14.04
N LYS A 53 8.85 16.96 -15.30
CA LYS A 53 8.24 15.73 -15.80
C LYS A 53 8.98 14.52 -15.22
N VAL A 54 8.28 13.71 -14.44
CA VAL A 54 8.85 12.50 -13.78
C VAL A 54 8.64 11.26 -14.65
N LEU A 55 7.47 11.15 -15.29
CA LEU A 55 7.24 10.17 -16.35
C LEU A 55 6.95 10.90 -17.65
N ASP A 56 7.51 10.41 -18.74
CA ASP A 56 7.37 11.03 -20.06
C ASP A 56 7.02 9.97 -21.11
N ASN A 57 5.79 10.02 -21.61
CA ASN A 57 5.28 9.17 -22.67
C ASN A 57 5.49 7.67 -22.43
N VAL A 58 5.24 7.20 -21.22
CA VAL A 58 5.39 5.81 -20.82
C VAL A 58 4.24 4.98 -21.35
N SER A 59 4.55 3.90 -22.07
CA SER A 59 3.58 2.92 -22.55
C SER A 59 4.06 1.52 -22.18
N ILE A 60 3.24 0.78 -21.44
CA ILE A 60 3.52 -0.58 -21.00
C ILE A 60 2.20 -1.31 -20.75
N THR A 61 2.16 -2.60 -21.04
CA THR A 61 1.04 -3.48 -20.72
C THR A 61 1.51 -4.54 -19.71
N LEU A 62 0.70 -4.74 -18.68
CA LEU A 62 0.90 -5.73 -17.62
C LEU A 62 -0.21 -6.77 -17.73
N HIS A 63 0.15 -8.03 -17.87
CA HIS A 63 -0.84 -9.12 -17.93
C HIS A 63 -0.87 -9.89 -16.61
N SER A 64 -2.01 -10.46 -16.30
CA SER A 64 -2.15 -11.37 -15.16
C SER A 64 -1.11 -12.49 -15.22
N GLY A 65 -0.53 -12.81 -14.07
CA GLY A 65 0.51 -13.85 -13.94
C GLY A 65 1.91 -13.39 -14.36
N GLU A 66 2.08 -12.18 -14.86
CA GLU A 66 3.40 -11.62 -15.14
C GLU A 66 4.08 -11.07 -13.90
N LYS A 67 5.40 -11.29 -13.80
CA LYS A 67 6.26 -10.64 -12.83
C LYS A 67 7.04 -9.54 -13.53
N LEU A 68 6.78 -8.29 -13.16
CA LEU A 68 7.49 -7.13 -13.68
C LEU A 68 8.51 -6.61 -12.66
N SER A 69 9.75 -6.51 -13.08
CA SER A 69 10.79 -5.80 -12.31
C SER A 69 11.06 -4.44 -12.93
N VAL A 70 10.82 -3.37 -12.17
CA VAL A 70 11.09 -1.98 -12.60
C VAL A 70 12.42 -1.54 -12.02
N VAL A 71 13.44 -1.41 -12.88
CA VAL A 71 14.81 -1.08 -12.47
C VAL A 71 15.17 0.32 -12.96
N GLY A 72 15.91 1.06 -12.16
CA GLY A 72 16.38 2.40 -12.51
C GLY A 72 17.05 3.10 -11.33
N LEU A 73 17.78 4.18 -11.64
CA LEU A 73 18.43 5.01 -10.63
C LEU A 73 17.42 5.63 -9.66
N ASN A 74 17.92 6.10 -8.50
CA ASN A 74 17.09 6.85 -7.58
C ASN A 74 16.57 8.12 -8.27
N GLY A 75 15.25 8.38 -8.12
CA GLY A 75 14.58 9.48 -8.81
C GLY A 75 14.13 9.17 -10.26
N ALA A 76 14.35 7.96 -10.78
CA ALA A 76 13.93 7.58 -12.14
C ALA A 76 12.40 7.41 -12.31
N GLY A 77 11.60 7.66 -11.28
CA GLY A 77 10.15 7.59 -11.37
C GLY A 77 9.51 6.24 -10.99
N LYS A 78 10.27 5.26 -10.45
CA LYS A 78 9.75 3.94 -10.05
C LYS A 78 8.54 4.04 -9.11
N THR A 79 8.72 4.71 -7.98
CA THR A 79 7.62 4.96 -7.00
C THR A 79 6.49 5.78 -7.62
N THR A 80 6.79 6.70 -8.54
CA THR A 80 5.77 7.51 -9.24
C THR A 80 4.92 6.62 -10.14
N PHE A 81 5.53 5.68 -10.86
CA PHE A 81 4.81 4.69 -11.66
C PHE A 81 3.83 3.89 -10.79
N ILE A 82 4.27 3.40 -9.62
CA ILE A 82 3.42 2.70 -8.66
C ILE A 82 2.28 3.59 -8.15
N LYS A 83 2.57 4.84 -7.80
CA LYS A 83 1.56 5.79 -7.32
C LYS A 83 0.48 6.07 -8.36
N LEU A 84 0.84 6.16 -9.63
CA LEU A 84 -0.13 6.30 -10.73
C LEU A 84 -0.92 5.02 -10.96
N LEU A 85 -0.26 3.86 -10.89
CA LEU A 85 -0.93 2.56 -10.98
C LEU A 85 -1.97 2.40 -9.88
N CYS A 86 -1.68 2.81 -8.65
CA CYS A 86 -2.62 2.82 -7.53
C CYS A 86 -3.59 4.02 -7.56
N ARG A 87 -3.54 4.84 -8.61
CA ARG A 87 -4.36 6.05 -8.74
C ARG A 87 -4.30 6.94 -7.49
N LEU A 88 -3.10 7.11 -6.89
CA LEU A 88 -2.86 8.12 -5.85
C LEU A 88 -2.70 9.52 -6.47
N TYR A 89 -2.45 9.56 -7.78
CA TYR A 89 -2.44 10.74 -8.64
C TYR A 89 -3.09 10.39 -9.98
N ASP A 90 -3.67 11.37 -10.63
CA ASP A 90 -4.11 11.29 -12.01
C ASP A 90 -2.98 11.68 -12.96
N THR A 91 -2.97 11.15 -14.19
CA THR A 91 -1.98 11.46 -15.23
C THR A 91 -2.17 12.87 -15.80
N ASP A 92 -1.08 13.57 -16.16
CA ASP A 92 -1.16 14.86 -16.88
C ASP A 92 -1.61 14.65 -18.33
N SER A 93 -1.10 13.59 -18.96
CA SER A 93 -1.51 13.15 -20.30
C SER A 93 -1.40 11.64 -20.45
N GLY A 94 -2.04 11.11 -21.49
CA GLY A 94 -2.21 9.67 -21.65
C GLY A 94 -3.25 9.09 -20.70
N GLU A 95 -3.34 7.79 -20.65
CA GLU A 95 -4.34 7.08 -19.83
C GLU A 95 -3.81 5.76 -19.28
N ILE A 96 -4.38 5.35 -18.15
CA ILE A 96 -4.15 4.03 -17.58
C ILE A 96 -5.47 3.28 -17.67
N LEU A 97 -5.42 2.09 -18.23
CA LEU A 97 -6.61 1.26 -18.46
C LEU A 97 -6.53 -0.02 -17.63
N LEU A 98 -7.66 -0.44 -17.11
CA LEU A 98 -7.91 -1.78 -16.58
C LEU A 98 -8.88 -2.48 -17.53
N ASP A 99 -8.46 -3.56 -18.16
CA ASP A 99 -9.26 -4.30 -19.16
C ASP A 99 -9.85 -3.38 -20.25
N GLY A 100 -9.04 -2.45 -20.74
CA GLY A 100 -9.44 -1.49 -21.79
C GLY A 100 -10.32 -0.33 -21.32
N VAL A 101 -10.65 -0.23 -20.02
CA VAL A 101 -11.45 0.85 -19.45
C VAL A 101 -10.57 1.76 -18.58
N ASN A 102 -10.66 3.07 -18.76
CA ASN A 102 -9.88 4.04 -18.00
C ASN A 102 -10.13 3.88 -16.49
N ILE A 103 -9.04 3.79 -15.70
CA ILE A 103 -9.11 3.58 -14.25
C ILE A 103 -9.87 4.68 -13.51
N LYS A 104 -9.97 5.87 -14.09
CA LYS A 104 -10.76 7.00 -13.55
C LYS A 104 -12.27 6.70 -13.51
N SER A 105 -12.74 5.78 -14.34
CA SER A 105 -14.15 5.38 -14.39
C SER A 105 -14.56 4.44 -13.26
N TYR A 106 -13.59 3.78 -12.62
CA TYR A 106 -13.88 2.84 -11.55
C TYR A 106 -14.11 3.56 -10.21
N ASP A 107 -14.97 2.95 -9.38
CA ASP A 107 -15.04 3.27 -7.96
C ASP A 107 -13.66 3.02 -7.33
N TYR A 108 -13.14 4.01 -6.62
CA TYR A 108 -11.75 3.98 -6.13
C TYR A 108 -11.50 2.85 -5.14
N ASP A 109 -12.43 2.66 -4.18
CA ASP A 109 -12.28 1.64 -3.15
C ASP A 109 -12.34 0.23 -3.76
N ASP A 110 -13.15 0.07 -4.80
CA ASP A 110 -13.27 -1.21 -5.52
C ASP A 110 -12.02 -1.49 -6.38
N TYR A 111 -11.52 -0.47 -7.08
CA TYR A 111 -10.27 -0.56 -7.83
C TYR A 111 -9.07 -0.90 -6.92
N MET A 112 -9.00 -0.30 -5.73
CA MET A 112 -7.93 -0.55 -4.77
C MET A 112 -7.94 -1.95 -4.15
N LYS A 113 -9.04 -2.70 -4.27
CA LYS A 113 -9.05 -4.12 -3.88
C LYS A 113 -8.14 -4.99 -4.74
N LEU A 114 -7.82 -4.55 -5.97
CA LEU A 114 -6.91 -5.26 -6.86
C LEU A 114 -5.46 -5.28 -6.37
N PHE A 115 -5.06 -4.39 -5.48
CA PHE A 115 -3.65 -4.18 -5.14
C PHE A 115 -3.35 -4.44 -3.66
N ALA A 116 -2.29 -5.19 -3.40
CA ALA A 116 -1.59 -5.19 -2.13
C ALA A 116 -0.24 -4.47 -2.33
N VAL A 117 -0.01 -3.38 -1.61
CA VAL A 117 1.15 -2.52 -1.85
C VAL A 117 1.98 -2.39 -0.59
N VAL A 118 3.29 -2.60 -0.72
CA VAL A 118 4.29 -2.26 0.28
C VAL A 118 5.17 -1.16 -0.31
N PHE A 119 4.98 0.07 0.15
CA PHE A 119 5.81 1.21 -0.25
C PHE A 119 7.15 1.20 0.49
N GLN A 120 8.16 1.84 -0.08
CA GLN A 120 9.48 2.03 0.55
C GLN A 120 9.38 2.76 1.91
N ASP A 121 8.48 3.73 2.01
CA ASP A 121 8.23 4.53 3.21
C ASP A 121 7.03 4.03 4.04
N PHE A 122 6.81 2.70 4.02
CA PHE A 122 5.74 2.09 4.81
C PHE A 122 5.79 2.53 6.28
N ARG A 123 4.63 2.53 6.93
CA ARG A 123 4.53 2.86 8.36
C ARG A 123 3.75 1.77 9.09
N LEU A 124 4.27 1.42 10.25
CA LEU A 124 3.50 0.70 11.26
C LEU A 124 2.73 1.70 12.12
N LEU A 125 1.58 1.27 12.57
CA LEU A 125 0.72 2.04 13.46
C LEU A 125 1.08 1.70 14.92
N ALA A 126 0.85 2.66 15.83
CA ALA A 126 1.02 2.44 17.26
C ALA A 126 -0.14 1.61 17.84
N PHE A 127 -0.34 0.44 17.27
CA PHE A 127 -1.31 -0.59 17.61
C PHE A 127 -0.58 -1.90 17.87
N SER A 128 -1.29 -2.95 18.26
CA SER A 128 -0.72 -4.28 18.44
C SER A 128 -0.19 -4.87 17.13
N VAL A 129 0.58 -5.95 17.22
CA VAL A 129 1.02 -6.72 16.05
C VAL A 129 -0.19 -7.19 15.23
N ASP A 130 -1.21 -7.77 15.88
CA ASP A 130 -2.44 -8.22 15.24
C ASP A 130 -3.13 -7.09 14.48
N GLU A 131 -3.37 -5.96 15.12
CA GLU A 131 -4.02 -4.82 14.50
C GLU A 131 -3.21 -4.22 13.34
N ASN A 132 -1.88 -4.29 13.40
CA ASN A 132 -1.02 -3.87 12.29
C ASN A 132 -1.15 -4.78 11.06
N VAL A 133 -1.42 -6.07 11.24
CA VAL A 133 -1.63 -7.01 10.13
C VAL A 133 -3.07 -6.92 9.62
N LEU A 134 -4.05 -6.98 10.52
CA LEU A 134 -5.47 -7.12 10.21
C LEU A 134 -6.17 -5.79 9.86
N LEU A 135 -5.56 -4.65 10.20
CA LEU A 135 -6.13 -3.30 10.01
C LEU A 135 -7.56 -3.16 10.57
N GLY A 136 -7.76 -3.68 11.79
CA GLY A 136 -9.02 -3.56 12.53
C GLY A 136 -10.08 -4.59 12.16
N LYS A 137 -9.76 -5.61 11.37
CA LYS A 137 -10.63 -6.77 11.18
C LYS A 137 -10.41 -7.79 12.29
N GLU A 138 -11.41 -8.59 12.54
CA GLU A 138 -11.33 -9.70 13.49
C GLU A 138 -11.14 -11.00 12.72
N GLU A 139 -10.10 -11.74 13.06
CA GLU A 139 -9.75 -13.03 12.46
C GLU A 139 -9.34 -14.03 13.55
N PRO A 140 -9.50 -15.35 13.30
CA PRO A 140 -8.94 -16.36 14.18
C PRO A 140 -7.41 -16.19 14.35
N PRO A 141 -6.89 -16.48 15.54
CA PRO A 141 -5.45 -16.38 15.85
C PRO A 141 -4.53 -17.04 14.82
N GLU A 142 -4.93 -18.17 14.30
CA GLU A 142 -4.16 -19.00 13.37
C GLU A 142 -3.87 -18.29 12.05
N VAL A 143 -4.73 -17.34 11.65
CA VAL A 143 -4.55 -16.54 10.43
C VAL A 143 -3.29 -15.68 10.56
N VAL A 144 -3.17 -14.91 11.66
CA VAL A 144 -2.01 -14.05 11.89
C VAL A 144 -0.77 -14.88 12.15
N ASP A 145 -0.86 -15.97 12.91
CA ASP A 145 0.28 -16.88 13.17
C ASP A 145 0.86 -17.42 11.87
N SER A 146 0.01 -17.87 10.93
CA SER A 146 0.45 -18.35 9.62
C SER A 146 1.14 -17.24 8.80
N LEU A 147 0.63 -16.02 8.84
CA LEU A 147 1.22 -14.89 8.13
C LEU A 147 2.59 -14.51 8.72
N LEU A 148 2.72 -14.50 10.05
CA LEU A 148 3.97 -14.23 10.73
C LEU A 148 5.02 -15.30 10.44
N GLU A 149 4.63 -16.58 10.38
CA GLU A 149 5.49 -17.68 9.97
C GLU A 149 5.99 -17.49 8.53
N LYS A 150 5.10 -17.18 7.58
CA LYS A 150 5.45 -16.92 6.18
C LYS A 150 6.50 -15.84 6.00
N VAL A 151 6.50 -14.80 6.84
CA VAL A 151 7.49 -13.72 6.78
C VAL A 151 8.67 -13.92 7.74
N GLY A 152 8.69 -15.03 8.51
CA GLY A 152 9.74 -15.34 9.47
C GLY A 152 9.81 -14.33 10.64
N LEU A 153 8.65 -13.97 11.19
CA LEU A 153 8.50 -13.14 12.40
C LEU A 153 7.90 -13.89 13.59
N ASP A 154 7.47 -15.12 13.42
CA ASP A 154 6.73 -15.89 14.41
C ASP A 154 7.51 -16.04 15.73
N GLU A 155 8.78 -16.45 15.69
CA GLU A 155 9.63 -16.61 16.88
C GLU A 155 9.89 -15.27 17.56
N LYS A 156 10.10 -14.20 16.77
CA LYS A 156 10.26 -12.86 17.33
C LYS A 156 9.01 -12.42 18.08
N VAL A 157 7.85 -12.56 17.46
CA VAL A 157 6.57 -12.13 18.06
C VAL A 157 6.24 -12.95 19.29
N LYS A 158 6.49 -14.28 19.30
CA LYS A 158 6.35 -15.13 20.49
C LYS A 158 7.22 -14.66 21.65
N SER A 159 8.38 -14.06 21.38
CA SER A 159 9.30 -13.54 22.40
C SER A 159 8.89 -12.18 22.98
N LEU A 160 7.91 -11.48 22.39
CA LEU A 160 7.43 -10.20 22.87
C LEU A 160 6.59 -10.34 24.17
N PRO A 161 6.52 -9.31 25.03
CA PRO A 161 5.86 -9.39 26.33
C PRO A 161 4.43 -9.92 26.29
N ASN A 162 3.63 -9.53 25.30
CA ASN A 162 2.24 -9.93 25.10
C ASN A 162 2.05 -10.67 23.76
N GLY A 163 3.13 -11.28 23.20
CA GLY A 163 3.06 -11.93 21.90
C GLY A 163 2.48 -10.98 20.83
N ARG A 164 1.48 -11.44 20.10
CA ARG A 164 0.78 -10.66 19.04
C ARG A 164 0.01 -9.45 19.56
N GLY A 165 -0.41 -9.46 20.84
CA GLY A 165 -1.05 -8.34 21.51
C GLY A 165 -0.08 -7.23 21.92
N THR A 166 1.23 -7.39 21.69
CA THR A 166 2.23 -6.37 22.03
C THR A 166 2.04 -5.13 21.19
N MET A 167 1.90 -3.97 21.84
CA MET A 167 1.78 -2.67 21.18
C MET A 167 3.09 -2.28 20.50
N MET A 168 3.00 -1.77 19.29
CA MET A 168 4.13 -1.15 18.59
C MET A 168 4.31 0.27 19.08
N PHE A 169 5.57 0.62 19.33
CA PHE A 169 5.99 1.93 19.86
C PHE A 169 5.47 2.22 21.28
N LYS A 170 6.17 3.13 21.98
CA LYS A 170 5.83 3.57 23.35
C LYS A 170 4.87 4.77 23.39
N MET A 171 4.16 5.04 22.30
CA MET A 171 3.32 6.22 22.20
C MET A 171 2.10 6.16 23.13
N PHE A 172 1.46 5.00 23.21
CA PHE A 172 0.25 4.78 24.01
C PHE A 172 0.43 3.71 25.11
N ASP A 173 1.48 2.90 25.01
CA ASP A 173 1.81 1.87 25.99
C ASP A 173 3.28 1.96 26.38
N LYS A 174 3.57 2.06 27.70
CA LYS A 174 4.94 2.14 28.21
C LYS A 174 5.75 0.87 27.95
N GLU A 175 5.08 -0.26 27.84
CA GLU A 175 5.66 -1.57 27.51
C GLU A 175 5.71 -1.82 25.98
N GLY A 176 5.28 -0.87 25.19
CA GLY A 176 5.32 -0.94 23.74
C GLY A 176 6.74 -1.17 23.23
N VAL A 177 6.85 -1.95 22.16
CA VAL A 177 8.12 -2.40 21.58
C VAL A 177 8.36 -1.74 20.24
N GLU A 178 9.61 -1.45 19.94
CA GLU A 178 10.06 -1.01 18.62
C GLU A 178 10.80 -2.16 17.93
N LEU A 179 10.28 -2.59 16.80
CA LEU A 179 10.90 -3.60 15.95
C LEU A 179 12.06 -2.97 15.14
N SER A 180 13.06 -3.77 14.80
CA SER A 180 14.10 -3.36 13.85
C SER A 180 13.51 -3.04 12.47
N GLY A 181 14.23 -2.28 11.64
CA GLY A 181 13.74 -1.91 10.30
C GLY A 181 13.33 -3.12 9.45
N GLY A 182 14.13 -4.19 9.46
CA GLY A 182 13.80 -5.43 8.75
C GLY A 182 12.57 -6.17 9.33
N GLU A 183 12.42 -6.19 10.66
CA GLU A 183 11.23 -6.76 11.30
C GLU A 183 9.96 -5.94 11.01
N GLN A 184 10.06 -4.61 11.01
CA GLN A 184 8.96 -3.73 10.61
C GLN A 184 8.54 -3.98 9.17
N GLN A 185 9.51 -4.16 8.27
CA GLN A 185 9.27 -4.46 6.87
C GLN A 185 8.57 -5.81 6.69
N LYS A 186 9.02 -6.85 7.39
CA LYS A 186 8.36 -8.16 7.41
C LYS A 186 6.90 -8.05 7.87
N LEU A 187 6.60 -7.22 8.87
CA LEU A 187 5.24 -7.00 9.34
C LEU A 187 4.38 -6.26 8.28
N ALA A 188 4.96 -5.30 7.56
CA ALA A 188 4.28 -4.64 6.44
C ALA A 188 3.98 -5.62 5.29
N ILE A 189 4.87 -6.58 5.05
CA ILE A 189 4.67 -7.66 4.07
C ILE A 189 3.58 -8.63 4.54
N ALA A 190 3.54 -9.00 5.83
CA ALA A 190 2.47 -9.82 6.39
C ALA A 190 1.09 -9.15 6.19
N ARG A 191 0.99 -7.83 6.35
CA ARG A 191 -0.20 -7.04 6.02
C ARG A 191 -0.60 -7.16 4.54
N ALA A 192 0.38 -7.12 3.62
CA ALA A 192 0.13 -7.27 2.20
C ALA A 192 -0.34 -8.68 1.84
N LEU A 193 0.25 -9.72 2.46
CA LEU A 193 -0.19 -11.11 2.32
C LEU A 193 -1.60 -11.32 2.86
N TYR A 194 -1.95 -10.69 3.99
CA TYR A 194 -3.31 -10.75 4.55
C TYR A 194 -4.36 -10.18 3.60
N LYS A 195 -4.02 -9.13 2.85
CA LYS A 195 -4.94 -8.54 1.88
C LYS A 195 -5.29 -9.48 0.73
N ASP A 196 -4.43 -10.42 0.38
CA ASP A 196 -4.62 -11.45 -0.66
C ASP A 196 -5.16 -10.87 -1.98
N ALA A 197 -4.51 -9.81 -2.46
CA ALA A 197 -4.93 -9.09 -3.65
C ALA A 197 -4.33 -9.69 -4.93
N PRO A 198 -5.04 -9.65 -6.08
CA PRO A 198 -4.55 -10.19 -7.35
C PRO A 198 -3.23 -9.60 -7.86
N VAL A 199 -2.93 -8.36 -7.48
CA VAL A 199 -1.70 -7.67 -7.88
C VAL A 199 -0.93 -7.26 -6.63
N VAL A 200 0.28 -7.78 -6.47
CA VAL A 200 1.17 -7.39 -5.38
C VAL A 200 2.22 -6.43 -5.91
N ILE A 201 2.41 -5.33 -5.22
CA ILE A 201 3.38 -4.29 -5.57
C ILE A 201 4.34 -4.10 -4.39
N LEU A 202 5.63 -4.28 -4.67
CA LEU A 202 6.68 -4.11 -3.70
C LEU A 202 7.63 -3.00 -4.19
N ASP A 203 7.67 -1.86 -3.51
CA ASP A 203 8.52 -0.72 -3.85
C ASP A 203 9.77 -0.75 -2.97
N GLU A 204 10.87 -1.26 -3.52
CA GLU A 204 12.16 -1.46 -2.81
C GLU A 204 12.00 -2.21 -1.46
N PRO A 205 11.30 -3.37 -1.44
CA PRO A 205 10.88 -4.03 -0.20
C PRO A 205 12.06 -4.66 0.56
N THR A 206 13.27 -4.57 0.06
CA THR A 206 14.42 -5.33 0.57
C THR A 206 15.54 -4.45 1.10
N ALA A 207 15.36 -3.13 1.10
CA ALA A 207 16.38 -2.19 1.56
C ALA A 207 16.88 -2.44 3.01
N ALA A 208 16.08 -3.15 3.84
CA ALA A 208 16.40 -3.50 5.23
C ALA A 208 16.50 -5.01 5.49
N LEU A 209 16.39 -5.85 4.46
CA LEU A 209 16.45 -7.32 4.57
C LEU A 209 17.78 -7.86 4.05
N ASP A 210 18.21 -8.98 4.61
CA ASP A 210 19.30 -9.76 4.04
C ASP A 210 18.83 -10.54 2.79
N PRO A 211 19.74 -10.95 1.88
CA PRO A 211 19.37 -11.59 0.61
C PRO A 211 18.62 -12.91 0.76
N VAL A 212 18.80 -13.63 1.88
CA VAL A 212 18.11 -14.90 2.13
C VAL A 212 16.67 -14.61 2.52
N ALA A 213 16.46 -13.68 3.46
CA ALA A 213 15.12 -13.23 3.86
C ALA A 213 14.34 -12.63 2.67
N GLU A 214 15.02 -11.88 1.80
CA GLU A 214 14.46 -11.37 0.56
C GLU A 214 13.92 -12.49 -0.33
N TYR A 215 14.75 -13.49 -0.62
CA TYR A 215 14.38 -14.63 -1.46
C TYR A 215 13.18 -15.39 -0.89
N GLU A 216 13.18 -15.69 0.40
CA GLU A 216 12.07 -16.41 1.04
C GLU A 216 10.75 -15.63 1.01
N ILE A 217 10.82 -14.31 1.10
CA ILE A 217 9.65 -13.44 1.00
C ILE A 217 9.10 -13.41 -0.44
N TYR A 218 9.94 -13.26 -1.45
CA TYR A 218 9.48 -13.30 -2.84
C TYR A 218 8.80 -14.61 -3.21
N LYS A 219 9.26 -15.72 -2.63
CA LYS A 219 8.67 -17.03 -2.80
C LYS A 219 7.24 -17.16 -2.24
N GLN A 220 6.86 -16.30 -1.29
CA GLN A 220 5.49 -16.29 -0.75
C GLN A 220 4.46 -15.66 -1.71
N PHE A 221 4.93 -14.98 -2.74
CA PHE A 221 4.09 -14.36 -3.77
C PHE A 221 4.14 -15.15 -5.10
N ASP A 222 4.67 -16.37 -5.09
CA ASP A 222 4.65 -17.34 -6.19
C ASP A 222 3.41 -18.22 -6.04
#